data_b799e1074d8b54c824cddfeffe2f0d84
#
_entry.id   b799e1074d8b54c824cddfeffe2f0d84
#
_cell.length_a   1.000
_cell.length_b   1.000
_cell.length_c   1.000
_cell.angle_alpha   90.00
_cell.angle_beta   90.00
_cell.angle_gamma   90.00
#
_symmetry.space_group_name_H-M   'P 1'
#
loop_
_entity.id
_entity.type
_entity.pdbx_description
1 polymer ?
#
loop_
_entity_poly.entity_id
_entity_poly.type
_entity_poly.pdbx_seq_one_letter_code
_entity_poly.pdbx_strand_id
1 'polypeptide(L)'
;MKLRAALVTLSFVLAGCAGMPSALARDALDELQARIIDINRQVSPCVVHIESAIRLNGRRNLIEGSGFVIDAAGVVLTNWHVVDRAEKVSVIVPGRDGRYDAEIVGTDKQTDVAVLRIAPHDGEKPFTSARIGDSDKVQVGEWVIAIGNPYGLEGSVSLGIVSAKGRDLRTEQVLNDFIQTDAMIDHGSSGGPLINLKGEVIGINSRGQGRGIGFTIPIDTAKRVADDLLDRGRIARGYLGVTLQPLSRELAQYWGEANVHGVVVGSVAHDSPAEHAGLAVGDVIVKFDGEALHAEKEEDLGQFQRLVAQRSAGHDVAIEVLRSSERKTLHASLATQPKFVPDEQETPHGFTVEEVTESTFRGQRLPQRDGVLVSYVESGSEADEAGMERGDLIVELEKSHVATLDDFRSALNALPAEKPFLVRALRGDDTRFLLIAPRAVTRSVDKPAPSTSSR
;
A
#
# COMPACT_ATOMS: atom_id res chain seq x y z
N MET A 1 29.90 50.13 79.27
CA MET A 1 28.78 49.30 78.63
C MET A 1 29.37 48.63 77.42
N LYS A 2 29.53 47.34 77.50
CA LYS A 2 30.30 46.54 76.50
C LYS A 2 29.35 45.88 75.51
N LEU A 3 29.46 46.21 74.21
CA LEU A 3 28.75 45.57 73.09
C LEU A 3 29.51 44.30 72.77
N ARG A 4 28.82 43.16 72.89
CA ARG A 4 29.37 41.87 72.39
C ARG A 4 28.83 41.63 71.01
N ALA A 5 29.68 41.57 69.98
CA ALA A 5 29.44 41.16 68.64
C ALA A 5 29.32 39.61 68.58
N ALA A 6 28.21 39.10 68.17
CA ALA A 6 28.03 37.66 67.87
C ALA A 6 28.40 37.40 66.38
N LEU A 7 29.46 36.67 66.19
CA LEU A 7 29.90 36.19 64.87
C LEU A 7 29.01 34.95 64.52
N VAL A 8 28.15 35.09 63.55
CA VAL A 8 27.40 33.94 62.93
C VAL A 8 28.23 33.40 61.80
N THR A 9 28.86 32.26 62.02
CA THR A 9 29.57 31.50 60.97
C THR A 9 28.54 30.75 60.15
N LEU A 10 28.30 31.19 58.90
CA LEU A 10 27.48 30.54 57.90
C LEU A 10 28.31 29.43 57.25
N SER A 11 28.11 28.18 57.68
CA SER A 11 28.70 27.01 57.02
C SER A 11 27.94 26.71 55.73
N PHE A 12 28.53 27.04 54.58
CA PHE A 12 28.06 26.56 53.25
C PHE A 12 28.34 25.06 53.17
N VAL A 13 27.28 24.25 53.29
CA VAL A 13 27.32 22.86 52.89
C VAL A 13 27.27 22.85 51.37
N LEU A 14 28.40 22.71 50.69
CA LEU A 14 28.44 22.29 49.29
C LEU A 14 27.90 20.85 49.23
N ALA A 15 26.61 20.70 48.93
CA ALA A 15 26.08 19.42 48.47
C ALA A 15 26.73 19.15 47.11
N GLY A 16 27.75 18.33 47.09
CA GLY A 16 28.34 17.84 45.85
C GLY A 16 27.25 17.13 45.02
N CYS A 17 26.95 17.65 43.87
CA CYS A 17 26.36 16.87 42.80
C CYS A 17 27.35 15.73 42.53
N ALA A 18 27.14 14.59 43.18
CA ALA A 18 27.79 13.36 42.81
C ALA A 18 27.35 13.06 41.39
N GLY A 19 28.19 13.42 40.41
CA GLY A 19 28.02 13.00 39.04
C GLY A 19 27.84 11.48 39.04
N MET A 20 26.81 11.00 38.39
CA MET A 20 26.68 9.57 38.09
C MET A 20 28.06 9.10 37.56
N PRO A 21 28.56 7.97 38.04
CA PRO A 21 29.87 7.50 37.63
C PRO A 21 29.86 7.36 36.10
N SER A 22 30.80 8.02 35.45
CA SER A 22 30.95 8.02 33.97
C SER A 22 31.10 6.61 33.37
N ALA A 23 31.37 5.62 34.18
CA ALA A 23 31.40 4.21 33.87
C ALA A 23 30.00 3.64 33.56
N LEU A 24 28.97 3.88 34.38
CA LEU A 24 27.62 3.37 34.18
C LEU A 24 26.96 3.92 32.89
N ALA A 25 27.26 5.19 32.54
CA ALA A 25 26.77 5.76 31.29
C ALA A 25 27.48 5.19 30.05
N ARG A 26 28.76 4.84 30.15
CA ARG A 26 29.49 4.15 29.08
C ARG A 26 28.96 2.72 28.89
N ASP A 27 28.75 1.98 29.97
CA ASP A 27 28.21 0.61 29.90
C ASP A 27 26.85 0.58 29.24
N ALA A 28 25.94 1.54 29.50
CA ALA A 28 24.62 1.61 28.88
C ALA A 28 24.66 1.91 27.36
N LEU A 29 25.60 2.77 26.92
CA LEU A 29 25.80 3.07 25.51
C LEU A 29 26.41 1.88 24.76
N ASP A 30 27.36 1.19 25.39
CA ASP A 30 27.99 0.00 24.84
C ASP A 30 26.98 -1.16 24.73
N GLU A 31 26.10 -1.30 25.72
CA GLU A 31 24.96 -2.26 25.66
C GLU A 31 24.00 -1.94 24.52
N LEU A 32 23.63 -0.67 24.34
CA LEU A 32 22.77 -0.24 23.22
C LEU A 32 23.43 -0.53 21.87
N GLN A 33 24.70 -0.18 21.71
CA GLN A 33 25.47 -0.45 20.50
C GLN A 33 25.52 -1.96 20.21
N ALA A 34 25.85 -2.76 21.23
CA ALA A 34 25.90 -4.22 21.10
C ALA A 34 24.53 -4.78 20.69
N ARG A 35 23.45 -4.23 21.25
CA ARG A 35 22.06 -4.61 20.90
C ARG A 35 21.74 -4.31 19.45
N ILE A 36 22.10 -3.13 18.93
CA ILE A 36 21.88 -2.75 17.53
C ILE A 36 22.67 -3.68 16.60
N ILE A 37 23.92 -3.98 16.92
CA ILE A 37 24.77 -4.90 16.15
C ILE A 37 24.15 -6.30 16.12
N ASP A 38 23.64 -6.77 17.26
CA ASP A 38 23.01 -8.09 17.40
C ASP A 38 21.72 -8.20 16.60
N ILE A 39 20.85 -7.17 16.66
CA ILE A 39 19.62 -7.09 15.88
C ILE A 39 19.96 -7.11 14.39
N ASN A 40 20.91 -6.30 13.94
CA ASN A 40 21.33 -6.29 12.54
C ASN A 40 21.79 -7.68 12.09
N ARG A 41 22.62 -8.36 12.88
CA ARG A 41 23.12 -9.70 12.57
C ARG A 41 22.00 -10.76 12.50
N GLN A 42 20.97 -10.61 13.32
CA GLN A 42 19.82 -11.53 13.36
C GLN A 42 18.84 -11.29 12.21
N VAL A 43 18.62 -10.02 11.84
CA VAL A 43 17.54 -9.65 10.90
C VAL A 43 18.04 -9.51 9.46
N SER A 44 19.28 -9.08 9.22
CA SER A 44 19.81 -8.91 7.86
C SER A 44 19.67 -10.18 6.99
N PRO A 45 19.81 -11.42 7.49
CA PRO A 45 19.62 -12.62 6.66
C PRO A 45 18.21 -12.82 6.13
N CYS A 46 17.19 -12.16 6.69
CA CYS A 46 15.81 -12.23 6.19
C CYS A 46 15.43 -10.99 5.34
N VAL A 47 16.28 -9.97 5.25
CA VAL A 47 16.04 -8.80 4.39
C VAL A 47 16.58 -9.05 3.00
N VAL A 48 15.70 -9.04 2.01
CA VAL A 48 16.03 -9.40 0.63
C VAL A 48 16.04 -8.18 -0.28
N HIS A 49 16.83 -8.25 -1.36
CA HIS A 49 16.77 -7.30 -2.46
C HIS A 49 15.79 -7.80 -3.54
N ILE A 50 14.98 -6.89 -4.06
CA ILE A 50 13.96 -7.18 -5.07
C ILE A 50 14.26 -6.38 -6.31
N GLU A 51 14.26 -7.08 -7.45
CA GLU A 51 14.39 -6.52 -8.79
C GLU A 51 13.13 -6.82 -9.59
N SER A 52 12.41 -5.79 -9.98
CA SER A 52 11.19 -5.88 -10.78
C SER A 52 11.45 -5.38 -12.20
N ALA A 53 11.37 -6.26 -13.16
CA ALA A 53 11.49 -5.90 -14.57
C ALA A 53 10.13 -5.43 -15.09
N ILE A 54 10.05 -4.18 -15.49
CA ILE A 54 8.86 -3.56 -16.06
C ILE A 54 9.13 -3.14 -17.52
N ARG A 55 8.07 -2.98 -18.30
CA ARG A 55 8.16 -2.41 -19.65
C ARG A 55 7.47 -1.05 -19.70
N LEU A 56 8.23 0.00 -19.95
CA LEU A 56 7.71 1.36 -20.14
C LEU A 56 8.10 1.84 -21.55
N ASN A 57 7.12 2.28 -22.33
CA ASN A 57 7.32 2.79 -23.70
C ASN A 57 8.15 1.82 -24.58
N GLY A 58 7.89 0.51 -24.47
CA GLY A 58 8.59 -0.53 -25.20
C GLY A 58 10.02 -0.82 -24.72
N ARG A 59 10.53 -0.11 -23.70
CA ARG A 59 11.85 -0.31 -23.11
C ARG A 59 11.75 -1.07 -21.79
N ARG A 60 12.67 -1.98 -21.59
CA ARG A 60 12.81 -2.69 -20.30
C ARG A 60 13.47 -1.75 -19.31
N ASN A 61 12.83 -1.57 -18.16
CA ASN A 61 13.33 -0.82 -17.00
C ASN A 61 13.37 -1.75 -15.79
N LEU A 62 14.21 -1.43 -14.83
CA LEU A 62 14.35 -2.17 -13.58
C LEU A 62 13.92 -1.25 -12.44
N ILE A 63 13.01 -1.72 -11.62
CA ILE A 63 12.67 -1.12 -10.31
C ILE A 63 13.37 -1.96 -9.27
N GLU A 64 14.08 -1.30 -8.36
CA GLU A 64 14.77 -1.93 -7.25
C GLU A 64 14.12 -1.57 -5.94
N GLY A 65 14.06 -2.54 -5.02
CA GLY A 65 13.51 -2.36 -3.69
C GLY A 65 14.02 -3.42 -2.73
N SER A 66 13.47 -3.41 -1.55
CA SER A 66 13.73 -4.38 -0.50
C SER A 66 12.47 -5.19 -0.16
N GLY A 67 12.66 -6.27 0.56
CA GLY A 67 11.61 -7.06 1.18
C GLY A 67 12.16 -7.79 2.39
N PHE A 68 11.31 -8.54 3.06
CA PHE A 68 11.77 -9.46 4.10
C PHE A 68 10.94 -10.73 4.14
N VAL A 69 11.61 -11.82 4.41
CA VAL A 69 11.00 -13.14 4.49
C VAL A 69 10.24 -13.25 5.83
N ILE A 70 8.99 -13.70 5.80
CA ILE A 70 8.14 -13.84 6.99
C ILE A 70 7.92 -15.29 7.43
N ASP A 71 8.22 -16.25 6.56
CA ASP A 71 8.17 -17.68 6.90
C ASP A 71 9.31 -18.47 6.25
N ALA A 72 9.52 -19.67 6.75
CA ALA A 72 10.58 -20.56 6.27
C ALA A 72 10.31 -21.14 4.87
N ALA A 73 9.06 -21.05 4.38
CA ALA A 73 8.66 -21.53 3.05
C ALA A 73 8.94 -20.51 1.95
N GLY A 74 9.28 -19.27 2.32
CA GLY A 74 9.70 -18.22 1.38
C GLY A 74 8.62 -17.21 1.03
N VAL A 75 7.69 -16.95 1.93
CA VAL A 75 6.78 -15.80 1.80
C VAL A 75 7.55 -14.52 2.14
N VAL A 76 7.51 -13.55 1.22
CA VAL A 76 8.19 -12.26 1.32
C VAL A 76 7.17 -11.15 1.32
N LEU A 77 7.32 -10.20 2.25
CA LEU A 77 6.58 -8.93 2.24
C LEU A 77 7.43 -7.83 1.62
N THR A 78 6.78 -6.98 0.84
CA THR A 78 7.36 -5.78 0.23
C THR A 78 6.26 -4.74 -0.04
N ASN A 79 6.60 -3.62 -0.70
CA ASN A 79 5.60 -2.66 -1.15
C ASN A 79 5.00 -3.03 -2.51
N TRP A 80 3.72 -2.66 -2.70
CA TRP A 80 3.05 -2.77 -3.99
C TRP A 80 3.81 -2.02 -5.09
N HIS A 81 4.23 -0.76 -4.84
CA HIS A 81 4.91 0.06 -5.85
C HIS A 81 6.27 -0.51 -6.30
N VAL A 82 6.88 -1.43 -5.54
CA VAL A 82 8.12 -2.13 -5.94
C VAL A 82 7.85 -3.17 -7.02
N VAL A 83 6.65 -3.75 -7.06
CA VAL A 83 6.29 -4.83 -7.98
C VAL A 83 5.18 -4.45 -8.96
N ASP A 84 4.71 -3.18 -8.92
CA ASP A 84 3.67 -2.71 -9.81
C ASP A 84 4.07 -2.85 -11.27
N ARG A 85 3.18 -3.45 -12.08
CA ARG A 85 3.40 -3.72 -13.52
C ARG A 85 4.65 -4.56 -13.84
N ALA A 86 5.17 -5.32 -12.88
CA ALA A 86 6.34 -6.17 -13.12
C ALA A 86 5.99 -7.34 -14.05
N GLU A 87 6.71 -7.47 -15.17
CA GLU A 87 6.67 -8.67 -16.04
C GLU A 87 7.39 -9.85 -15.39
N LYS A 88 8.41 -9.56 -14.58
CA LYS A 88 9.19 -10.55 -13.84
C LYS A 88 9.72 -9.90 -12.56
N VAL A 89 9.64 -10.63 -11.45
CA VAL A 89 10.23 -10.28 -10.17
C VAL A 89 11.30 -11.29 -9.81
N SER A 90 12.47 -10.79 -9.42
CA SER A 90 13.58 -11.61 -8.93
C SER A 90 13.99 -11.14 -7.53
N VAL A 91 14.31 -12.09 -6.66
CA VAL A 91 14.69 -11.85 -5.27
C VAL A 91 16.11 -12.36 -5.05
N ILE A 92 16.94 -11.53 -4.40
CA ILE A 92 18.30 -11.91 -3.99
C ILE A 92 18.30 -11.98 -2.46
N VAL A 93 18.67 -13.16 -1.94
CA VAL A 93 18.70 -13.45 -0.51
C VAL A 93 20.13 -13.35 0.00
N PRO A 94 20.43 -12.55 1.04
CA PRO A 94 21.79 -12.43 1.58
C PRO A 94 22.38 -13.78 2.01
N GLY A 95 23.65 -13.99 1.69
CA GLY A 95 24.37 -15.23 2.02
C GLY A 95 23.91 -16.48 1.27
N ARG A 96 23.15 -16.31 0.20
CA ARG A 96 22.80 -17.37 -0.75
C ARG A 96 23.26 -17.02 -2.14
N ASP A 97 23.64 -18.04 -2.90
CA ASP A 97 24.06 -17.84 -4.28
C ASP A 97 22.85 -17.77 -5.23
N GLY A 98 22.91 -16.83 -6.18
CA GLY A 98 21.94 -16.73 -7.26
C GLY A 98 20.73 -15.84 -6.95
N ARG A 99 19.78 -15.91 -7.87
CA ARG A 99 18.52 -15.16 -7.85
C ARG A 99 17.36 -16.14 -7.79
N TYR A 100 16.35 -15.80 -7.01
CA TYR A 100 15.11 -16.57 -6.95
C TYR A 100 14.06 -15.88 -7.80
N ASP A 101 13.43 -16.61 -8.70
CA ASP A 101 12.24 -16.13 -9.39
C ASP A 101 11.10 -16.07 -8.36
N ALA A 102 10.43 -14.93 -8.28
CA ALA A 102 9.36 -14.70 -7.32
C ALA A 102 8.01 -14.69 -8.02
N GLU A 103 7.07 -15.43 -7.46
CA GLU A 103 5.66 -15.36 -7.80
C GLU A 103 5.01 -14.22 -6.98
N ILE A 104 4.23 -13.36 -7.64
CA ILE A 104 3.39 -12.37 -6.95
C ILE A 104 2.12 -13.10 -6.50
N VAL A 105 2.02 -13.40 -5.20
CA VAL A 105 0.82 -14.03 -4.61
C VAL A 105 -0.37 -13.08 -4.68
N GLY A 106 -0.11 -11.79 -4.44
CA GLY A 106 -1.09 -10.74 -4.55
C GLY A 106 -0.55 -9.39 -4.08
N THR A 107 -1.31 -8.36 -4.39
CA THR A 107 -0.93 -6.97 -4.08
C THR A 107 -2.11 -6.18 -3.55
N ASP A 108 -1.81 -5.14 -2.78
CA ASP A 108 -2.77 -4.17 -2.31
C ASP A 108 -2.28 -2.73 -2.51
N LYS A 109 -2.80 -2.09 -3.53
CA LYS A 109 -2.51 -0.69 -3.83
C LYS A 109 -2.94 0.26 -2.70
N GLN A 110 -4.04 -0.04 -1.99
CA GLN A 110 -4.59 0.87 -0.98
C GLN A 110 -3.72 0.96 0.27
N THR A 111 -2.99 -0.11 0.62
CA THR A 111 -2.04 -0.13 1.74
C THR A 111 -0.59 -0.14 1.29
N ASP A 112 -0.32 -0.14 -0.03
CA ASP A 112 1.02 -0.27 -0.59
C ASP A 112 1.76 -1.54 -0.14
N VAL A 113 1.05 -2.67 -0.03
CA VAL A 113 1.62 -3.97 0.38
C VAL A 113 1.59 -4.96 -0.78
N ALA A 114 2.64 -5.75 -0.93
CA ALA A 114 2.70 -6.90 -1.83
C ALA A 114 3.22 -8.13 -1.09
N VAL A 115 2.69 -9.28 -1.48
CA VAL A 115 3.11 -10.61 -1.00
C VAL A 115 3.71 -11.37 -2.17
N LEU A 116 4.95 -11.80 -1.99
CA LEU A 116 5.67 -12.62 -2.96
C LEU A 116 5.94 -14.01 -2.38
N ARG A 117 6.17 -14.97 -3.24
CA ARG A 117 6.62 -16.31 -2.88
C ARG A 117 7.87 -16.67 -3.67
N ILE A 118 8.91 -17.09 -2.96
CA ILE A 118 10.13 -17.68 -3.50
C ILE A 118 10.26 -19.13 -3.01
N ALA A 119 10.87 -19.98 -3.79
CA ALA A 119 11.14 -21.36 -3.39
C ALA A 119 12.65 -21.58 -3.23
N PRO A 120 13.13 -22.30 -2.19
CA PRO A 120 14.54 -22.65 -2.10
C PRO A 120 14.92 -23.57 -3.28
N HIS A 121 16.17 -23.45 -3.77
CA HIS A 121 16.69 -24.36 -4.78
C HIS A 121 16.89 -25.76 -4.17
N ASP A 122 16.97 -26.78 -5.01
CA ASP A 122 17.14 -28.16 -4.59
C ASP A 122 18.36 -28.33 -3.67
N GLY A 123 18.13 -28.90 -2.47
CA GLY A 123 19.18 -29.11 -1.47
C GLY A 123 19.50 -27.92 -0.57
N GLU A 124 18.88 -26.76 -0.79
CA GLU A 124 19.04 -25.62 0.09
C GLU A 124 18.24 -25.74 1.40
N LYS A 125 18.76 -25.05 2.42
CA LYS A 125 18.03 -24.92 3.70
C LYS A 125 16.81 -24.02 3.57
N PRO A 126 15.77 -24.18 4.41
CA PRO A 126 14.68 -23.23 4.52
C PRO A 126 15.18 -21.79 4.72
N PHE A 127 14.34 -20.81 4.38
CA PHE A 127 14.70 -19.40 4.52
C PHE A 127 14.69 -18.97 6.00
N THR A 128 15.57 -18.04 6.34
CA THR A 128 15.50 -17.36 7.64
C THR A 128 14.35 -16.36 7.58
N SER A 129 13.44 -16.41 8.57
CA SER A 129 12.29 -15.51 8.64
C SER A 129 12.46 -14.44 9.72
N ALA A 130 11.89 -13.26 9.46
CA ALA A 130 11.83 -12.17 10.42
C ALA A 130 10.81 -12.47 11.55
N ARG A 131 11.09 -11.98 12.74
CA ARG A 131 10.12 -11.99 13.84
C ARG A 131 9.14 -10.85 13.67
N ILE A 132 7.86 -11.15 13.56
CA ILE A 132 6.80 -10.16 13.44
C ILE A 132 6.43 -9.63 14.82
N GLY A 133 6.40 -8.32 14.98
CA GLY A 133 6.01 -7.62 16.21
C GLY A 133 4.53 -7.24 16.19
N ASP A 134 4.21 -6.21 16.99
CA ASP A 134 2.86 -5.66 17.19
C ASP A 134 2.96 -4.12 17.07
N SER A 135 2.50 -3.58 15.93
CA SER A 135 2.58 -2.15 15.65
C SER A 135 1.56 -1.32 16.44
N ASP A 136 0.49 -1.93 16.93
CA ASP A 136 -0.52 -1.22 17.72
C ASP A 136 0.05 -0.81 19.08
N LYS A 137 0.98 -1.60 19.64
CA LYS A 137 1.66 -1.34 20.92
C LYS A 137 2.84 -0.37 20.83
N VAL A 138 3.30 -0.04 19.63
CA VAL A 138 4.43 0.88 19.43
C VAL A 138 4.09 2.26 19.96
N GLN A 139 5.06 2.89 20.66
CA GLN A 139 4.92 4.21 21.24
C GLN A 139 5.84 5.24 20.56
N VAL A 140 5.39 6.48 20.50
CA VAL A 140 6.24 7.60 20.03
C VAL A 140 7.43 7.75 20.97
N GLY A 141 8.63 7.88 20.39
CA GLY A 141 9.89 7.94 21.12
C GLY A 141 10.61 6.59 21.23
N GLU A 142 10.01 5.47 20.87
CA GLU A 142 10.71 4.18 20.81
C GLU A 142 11.81 4.18 19.75
N TRP A 143 12.96 3.60 20.10
CA TRP A 143 14.06 3.40 19.16
C TRP A 143 13.70 2.38 18.11
N VAL A 144 14.03 2.70 16.86
CA VAL A 144 13.79 1.84 15.70
C VAL A 144 14.97 1.79 14.76
N ILE A 145 15.09 0.68 14.04
CA ILE A 145 16.14 0.42 13.07
C ILE A 145 15.45 0.14 11.75
N ALA A 146 15.72 0.93 10.71
CA ALA A 146 15.33 0.62 9.35
C ALA A 146 16.48 -0.14 8.67
N ILE A 147 16.15 -1.29 8.06
CA ILE A 147 17.08 -2.07 7.27
C ILE A 147 16.56 -2.14 5.85
N GLY A 148 17.44 -1.91 4.88
CA GLY A 148 17.17 -2.03 3.47
C GLY A 148 18.35 -2.65 2.74
N ASN A 149 18.13 -2.98 1.48
CA ASN A 149 19.18 -3.50 0.59
C ASN A 149 19.28 -2.65 -0.69
N PRO A 150 19.57 -1.33 -0.54
CA PRO A 150 19.66 -0.43 -1.68
C PRO A 150 20.80 -0.86 -2.60
N TYR A 151 20.55 -0.84 -3.90
CA TYR A 151 21.54 -1.17 -4.95
C TYR A 151 22.21 -2.56 -4.82
N GLY A 152 21.54 -3.54 -4.16
CA GLY A 152 22.15 -4.84 -3.88
C GLY A 152 23.35 -4.76 -2.93
N LEU A 153 23.56 -3.61 -2.27
CA LEU A 153 24.56 -3.45 -1.21
C LEU A 153 23.98 -4.02 0.08
N GLU A 154 24.48 -5.16 0.50
CA GLU A 154 23.97 -5.91 1.64
C GLU A 154 23.84 -5.04 2.89
N GLY A 155 22.58 -4.89 3.37
CA GLY A 155 22.30 -4.49 4.75
C GLY A 155 22.59 -3.04 5.13
N SER A 156 22.08 -2.05 4.36
CA SER A 156 22.11 -0.66 4.85
C SER A 156 21.22 -0.51 6.08
N VAL A 157 21.79 0.01 7.17
CA VAL A 157 21.13 0.15 8.47
C VAL A 157 21.06 1.62 8.85
N SER A 158 19.89 2.10 9.24
CA SER A 158 19.71 3.42 9.84
C SER A 158 18.96 3.33 11.16
N LEU A 159 19.39 4.13 12.13
CA LEU A 159 18.82 4.21 13.48
C LEU A 159 18.02 5.49 13.61
N GLY A 160 16.88 5.41 14.27
CA GLY A 160 16.02 6.54 14.57
C GLY A 160 15.04 6.22 15.68
N ILE A 161 13.96 7.01 15.75
CA ILE A 161 12.85 6.80 16.68
C ILE A 161 11.51 6.82 15.94
N VAL A 162 10.48 6.33 16.59
CA VAL A 162 9.09 6.57 16.17
C VAL A 162 8.76 8.04 16.46
N SER A 163 8.62 8.84 15.42
CA SER A 163 8.34 10.28 15.54
C SER A 163 6.84 10.58 15.70
N ALA A 164 5.98 9.77 15.10
CA ALA A 164 4.52 9.86 15.19
C ALA A 164 3.86 8.55 14.74
N LYS A 165 2.54 8.42 15.01
CA LYS A 165 1.67 7.34 14.52
C LYS A 165 0.42 7.94 13.89
N GLY A 166 -0.28 7.18 13.07
CA GLY A 166 -1.56 7.58 12.49
C GLY A 166 -1.43 8.66 11.41
N ARG A 167 -0.29 8.72 10.68
CA ARG A 167 -0.10 9.72 9.64
C ARG A 167 -0.81 9.34 8.36
N ASP A 168 -1.68 10.23 7.90
CA ASP A 168 -2.29 10.19 6.58
C ASP A 168 -1.56 11.17 5.64
N LEU A 169 -1.02 10.66 4.54
CA LEU A 169 -0.26 11.47 3.57
C LEU A 169 -1.11 12.01 2.42
N ARG A 170 -2.43 11.79 2.43
CA ARG A 170 -3.36 12.19 1.35
C ARG A 170 -2.87 11.78 -0.03
N THR A 171 -2.30 10.59 -0.13
CA THR A 171 -1.92 9.98 -1.40
C THR A 171 -3.09 9.18 -1.96
N GLU A 172 -2.93 8.62 -3.17
CA GLU A 172 -3.91 7.69 -3.76
C GLU A 172 -4.17 6.44 -2.89
N GLN A 173 -3.32 6.20 -1.90
CA GLN A 173 -3.44 5.12 -0.93
C GLN A 173 -4.36 5.55 0.20
N VAL A 174 -5.62 5.19 0.10
CA VAL A 174 -6.72 5.67 0.95
C VAL A 174 -6.67 5.13 2.40
N LEU A 175 -5.93 4.04 2.66
CA LEU A 175 -5.89 3.37 3.96
C LEU A 175 -4.54 3.54 4.69
N ASN A 176 -4.00 4.74 4.64
CA ASN A 176 -2.74 5.06 5.28
C ASN A 176 -2.90 5.31 6.78
N ASP A 177 -2.13 4.57 7.56
CA ASP A 177 -1.96 4.73 9.01
C ASP A 177 -0.46 4.66 9.33
N PHE A 178 0.33 5.49 8.64
CA PHE A 178 1.78 5.38 8.70
C PHE A 178 2.35 5.63 10.10
N ILE A 179 3.34 4.81 10.46
CA ILE A 179 4.31 5.15 11.48
C ILE A 179 5.32 6.10 10.84
N GLN A 180 5.51 7.28 11.44
CA GLN A 180 6.55 8.23 11.04
C GLN A 180 7.81 7.95 11.85
N THR A 181 8.97 7.96 11.20
CA THR A 181 10.28 7.80 11.82
C THR A 181 11.28 8.81 11.25
N ASP A 182 12.31 9.14 12.01
CA ASP A 182 13.48 9.88 11.54
C ASP A 182 14.64 8.95 11.12
N ALA A 183 14.50 7.63 11.29
CA ALA A 183 15.38 6.67 10.63
C ALA A 183 15.35 6.92 9.12
N MET A 184 16.52 6.94 8.49
CA MET A 184 16.63 7.25 7.06
C MET A 184 15.96 6.16 6.22
N ILE A 185 14.95 6.56 5.46
CA ILE A 185 14.29 5.75 4.43
C ILE A 185 14.55 6.44 3.09
N ASP A 186 15.30 5.79 2.22
CA ASP A 186 15.72 6.31 0.91
C ASP A 186 15.52 5.27 -0.17
N HIS A 187 15.83 5.60 -1.44
CA HIS A 187 15.71 4.71 -2.59
C HIS A 187 16.38 3.35 -2.32
N GLY A 188 15.63 2.28 -2.57
CA GLY A 188 16.04 0.90 -2.30
C GLY A 188 15.71 0.40 -0.89
N SER A 189 15.37 1.26 0.08
CA SER A 189 14.88 0.84 1.41
C SER A 189 13.39 0.49 1.41
N SER A 190 12.64 0.93 0.37
CA SER A 190 11.20 0.62 0.23
C SER A 190 10.97 -0.89 0.23
N GLY A 191 10.01 -1.34 1.03
CA GLY A 191 9.71 -2.76 1.23
C GLY A 191 10.53 -3.45 2.32
N GLY A 192 11.64 -2.84 2.77
CA GLY A 192 12.43 -3.34 3.89
C GLY A 192 11.73 -3.14 5.25
N PRO A 193 12.17 -3.86 6.30
CA PRO A 193 11.54 -3.79 7.61
C PRO A 193 11.97 -2.55 8.42
N LEU A 194 11.03 -2.01 9.22
CA LEU A 194 11.31 -1.19 10.40
C LEU A 194 11.24 -2.09 11.64
N ILE A 195 12.27 -2.03 12.52
CA ILE A 195 12.50 -3.02 13.56
C ILE A 195 12.63 -2.31 14.91
N ASN A 196 12.03 -2.87 15.96
CA ASN A 196 12.21 -2.40 17.34
C ASN A 196 13.48 -2.96 18.00
N LEU A 197 13.83 -2.48 19.19
CA LEU A 197 15.00 -2.98 19.93
C LEU A 197 14.87 -4.42 20.46
N LYS A 198 13.74 -5.10 20.24
CA LYS A 198 13.58 -6.53 20.51
C LYS A 198 13.93 -7.39 19.27
N GLY A 199 14.25 -6.77 18.14
CA GLY A 199 14.50 -7.45 16.87
C GLY A 199 13.21 -7.91 16.17
N GLU A 200 12.08 -7.24 16.45
CA GLU A 200 10.79 -7.54 15.87
C GLU A 200 10.43 -6.50 14.82
N VAL A 201 9.92 -6.94 13.69
CA VAL A 201 9.44 -6.06 12.63
C VAL A 201 8.14 -5.41 13.07
N ILE A 202 8.10 -4.09 13.08
CA ILE A 202 6.94 -3.28 13.44
C ILE A 202 6.32 -2.56 12.23
N GLY A 203 6.95 -2.65 11.06
CA GLY A 203 6.39 -2.09 9.84
C GLY A 203 7.24 -2.34 8.60
N ILE A 204 6.68 -1.95 7.44
CA ILE A 204 7.30 -1.99 6.12
C ILE A 204 7.67 -0.57 5.71
N ASN A 205 8.95 -0.27 5.49
CA ASN A 205 9.40 1.03 5.00
C ASN A 205 8.78 1.30 3.62
N SER A 206 8.13 2.45 3.44
CA SER A 206 7.46 2.76 2.18
C SER A 206 8.11 3.95 1.47
N ARG A 207 8.22 5.09 2.12
CA ARG A 207 8.73 6.31 1.49
C ARG A 207 9.41 7.26 2.46
N GLY A 208 10.38 8.02 1.95
CA GLY A 208 10.96 9.17 2.62
C GLY A 208 10.39 10.48 2.05
N GLN A 209 10.25 11.50 2.89
CA GLN A 209 9.87 12.85 2.48
C GLN A 209 10.89 13.86 3.04
N GLY A 210 11.95 14.10 2.27
CA GLY A 210 13.04 14.94 2.70
C GLY A 210 13.91 14.31 3.80
N ARG A 211 14.77 15.12 4.45
CA ARG A 211 15.68 14.62 5.49
C ARG A 211 14.96 14.43 6.82
N GLY A 212 15.05 13.22 7.39
CA GLY A 212 14.54 12.92 8.72
C GLY A 212 13.01 12.73 8.79
N ILE A 213 12.34 12.45 7.66
CA ILE A 213 10.92 12.10 7.63
C ILE A 213 10.78 10.83 6.79
N GLY A 214 10.63 9.70 7.46
CA GLY A 214 10.33 8.41 6.87
C GLY A 214 8.92 7.95 7.25
N PHE A 215 8.26 7.21 6.37
CA PHE A 215 6.95 6.64 6.58
C PHE A 215 6.98 5.14 6.37
N THR A 216 6.37 4.44 7.31
CA THR A 216 6.40 2.98 7.39
C THR A 216 4.97 2.47 7.58
N ILE A 217 4.57 1.49 6.80
CA ILE A 217 3.27 0.82 6.92
C ILE A 217 3.28 -0.04 8.17
N PRO A 218 2.31 0.07 9.11
CA PRO A 218 2.26 -0.77 10.30
C PRO A 218 2.22 -2.26 9.97
N ILE A 219 2.96 -3.06 10.73
CA ILE A 219 3.08 -4.49 10.43
C ILE A 219 1.75 -5.24 10.59
N ASP A 220 0.87 -4.81 11.52
CA ASP A 220 -0.44 -5.44 11.70
C ASP A 220 -1.35 -5.21 10.50
N THR A 221 -1.22 -4.06 9.81
CA THR A 221 -1.89 -3.81 8.53
C THR A 221 -1.34 -4.73 7.44
N ALA A 222 0.00 -4.81 7.30
CA ALA A 222 0.63 -5.66 6.31
C ALA A 222 0.32 -7.15 6.54
N LYS A 223 0.29 -7.58 7.80
CA LYS A 223 -0.05 -8.96 8.17
C LYS A 223 -1.48 -9.33 7.76
N ARG A 224 -2.48 -8.47 8.06
CA ARG A 224 -3.87 -8.72 7.63
C ARG A 224 -3.99 -8.86 6.12
N VAL A 225 -3.32 -7.97 5.38
CA VAL A 225 -3.28 -8.04 3.90
C VAL A 225 -2.64 -9.35 3.44
N ALA A 226 -1.52 -9.75 4.05
CA ALA A 226 -0.84 -10.99 3.72
C ALA A 226 -1.70 -12.23 4.02
N ASP A 227 -2.33 -12.29 5.19
CA ASP A 227 -3.22 -13.38 5.58
C ASP A 227 -4.39 -13.51 4.58
N ASP A 228 -5.05 -12.40 4.22
CA ASP A 228 -6.13 -12.41 3.23
C ASP A 228 -5.68 -12.88 1.83
N LEU A 229 -4.51 -12.41 1.36
CA LEU A 229 -3.97 -12.80 0.06
C LEU A 229 -3.53 -14.26 0.01
N LEU A 230 -2.91 -14.77 1.09
CA LEU A 230 -2.46 -16.15 1.19
C LEU A 230 -3.62 -17.13 1.32
N ASP A 231 -4.63 -16.78 2.11
CA ASP A 231 -5.76 -17.67 2.42
C ASP A 231 -6.85 -17.64 1.34
N ARG A 232 -7.12 -16.47 0.76
CA ARG A 232 -8.28 -16.21 -0.09
C ARG A 232 -7.93 -15.74 -1.50
N GLY A 233 -6.67 -15.42 -1.77
CA GLY A 233 -6.23 -14.82 -3.03
C GLY A 233 -6.77 -13.40 -3.29
N ARG A 234 -7.49 -12.82 -2.33
CA ARG A 234 -8.09 -11.47 -2.44
C ARG A 234 -8.29 -10.85 -1.06
N ILE A 235 -8.28 -9.53 -1.01
CA ILE A 235 -8.50 -8.79 0.22
C ILE A 235 -9.99 -8.58 0.45
N ALA A 236 -10.49 -8.95 1.63
CA ALA A 236 -11.88 -8.82 2.01
C ALA A 236 -12.06 -7.69 3.03
N ARG A 237 -12.15 -6.45 2.56
CA ARG A 237 -12.44 -5.28 3.42
C ARG A 237 -13.91 -5.11 3.63
N GLY A 238 -14.25 -4.68 4.84
CA GLY A 238 -15.61 -4.22 5.13
C GLY A 238 -15.93 -2.93 4.34
N TYR A 239 -17.18 -2.83 3.95
CA TYR A 239 -17.76 -1.68 3.26
C TYR A 239 -19.08 -1.31 3.90
N LEU A 240 -19.26 -0.02 4.21
CA LEU A 240 -20.50 0.49 4.78
C LEU A 240 -21.35 1.25 3.74
N GLY A 241 -20.73 1.96 2.80
CA GLY A 241 -21.42 2.67 1.72
C GLY A 241 -21.86 4.08 2.09
N VAL A 242 -20.98 4.84 2.74
CA VAL A 242 -21.20 6.26 3.08
C VAL A 242 -20.07 7.13 2.55
N THR A 243 -20.36 8.37 2.18
CA THR A 243 -19.38 9.44 2.13
C THR A 243 -19.50 10.28 3.38
N LEU A 244 -18.39 10.81 3.85
CA LEU A 244 -18.32 11.53 5.12
C LEU A 244 -17.75 12.92 4.91
N GLN A 245 -18.09 13.81 5.83
CA GLN A 245 -17.41 15.08 6.02
C GLN A 245 -17.09 15.29 7.51
N PRO A 246 -16.06 16.09 7.84
CA PRO A 246 -15.73 16.36 9.23
C PRO A 246 -16.83 17.14 9.93
N LEU A 247 -16.98 16.90 11.23
CA LEU A 247 -17.79 17.73 12.10
C LEU A 247 -16.91 18.83 12.70
N SER A 248 -16.78 19.98 11.99
CA SER A 248 -16.04 21.11 12.53
C SER A 248 -16.73 21.67 13.76
N ARG A 249 -15.97 22.37 14.61
CA ARG A 249 -16.53 23.03 15.82
C ARG A 249 -17.61 24.04 15.48
N GLU A 250 -17.43 24.78 14.39
CA GLU A 250 -18.42 25.77 13.92
C GLU A 250 -19.71 25.08 13.50
N LEU A 251 -19.63 23.94 12.81
CA LEU A 251 -20.80 23.16 12.40
C LEU A 251 -21.51 22.55 13.61
N ALA A 252 -20.77 21.98 14.57
CA ALA A 252 -21.32 21.45 15.81
C ALA A 252 -22.01 22.52 16.63
N GLN A 253 -21.41 23.71 16.76
CA GLN A 253 -22.02 24.86 17.44
C GLN A 253 -23.29 25.33 16.73
N TYR A 254 -23.28 25.42 15.41
CA TYR A 254 -24.44 25.82 14.62
C TYR A 254 -25.63 24.88 14.81
N TRP A 255 -25.37 23.59 14.99
CA TRP A 255 -26.40 22.58 15.27
C TRP A 255 -26.79 22.51 16.76
N GLY A 256 -26.19 23.35 17.63
CA GLY A 256 -26.44 23.32 19.06
C GLY A 256 -25.77 22.18 19.82
N GLU A 257 -24.83 21.50 19.20
CA GLU A 257 -24.16 20.28 19.68
C GLU A 257 -22.68 20.52 19.96
N ALA A 258 -22.30 21.64 20.56
CA ALA A 258 -20.91 22.10 20.72
C ALA A 258 -19.94 21.10 21.36
N ASN A 259 -20.45 20.12 22.11
CA ASN A 259 -19.65 19.09 22.79
C ASN A 259 -19.69 17.72 22.08
N VAL A 260 -20.28 17.63 20.89
CA VAL A 260 -20.35 16.40 20.12
C VAL A 260 -19.13 16.32 19.20
N HIS A 261 -18.51 15.16 19.17
CA HIS A 261 -17.46 14.79 18.24
C HIS A 261 -17.96 13.63 17.39
N GLY A 262 -17.49 13.56 16.15
CA GLY A 262 -17.90 12.50 15.24
C GLY A 262 -17.60 12.83 13.79
N VAL A 263 -18.25 12.12 12.89
CA VAL A 263 -18.20 12.33 11.43
C VAL A 263 -19.62 12.49 10.89
N VAL A 264 -19.80 13.42 9.97
CA VAL A 264 -21.13 13.69 9.37
C VAL A 264 -21.32 12.85 8.13
N VAL A 265 -22.46 12.20 7.99
CA VAL A 265 -22.86 11.46 6.79
C VAL A 265 -23.24 12.43 5.69
N GLY A 266 -22.41 12.53 4.66
CA GLY A 266 -22.62 13.39 3.48
C GLY A 266 -23.47 12.72 2.40
N SER A 267 -23.32 11.39 2.20
CA SER A 267 -24.20 10.60 1.33
C SER A 267 -24.27 9.14 1.79
N VAL A 268 -25.34 8.46 1.38
CA VAL A 268 -25.52 7.02 1.59
C VAL A 268 -25.68 6.38 0.22
N ALA A 269 -24.86 5.38 -0.07
CA ALA A 269 -24.94 4.65 -1.34
C ALA A 269 -26.21 3.78 -1.39
N HIS A 270 -26.84 3.74 -2.54
CA HIS A 270 -28.01 2.89 -2.75
C HIS A 270 -27.64 1.41 -2.66
N ASP A 271 -28.51 0.61 -2.04
CA ASP A 271 -28.33 -0.83 -1.80
C ASP A 271 -27.07 -1.17 -0.97
N SER A 272 -26.66 -0.23 -0.10
CA SER A 272 -25.50 -0.39 0.78
C SER A 272 -25.90 -0.86 2.18
N PRO A 273 -24.96 -1.43 2.95
CA PRO A 273 -25.19 -1.71 4.38
C PRO A 273 -25.67 -0.51 5.17
N ALA A 274 -25.19 0.69 4.84
CA ALA A 274 -25.61 1.94 5.49
C ALA A 274 -27.09 2.25 5.23
N GLU A 275 -27.55 2.11 3.97
CA GLU A 275 -28.97 2.31 3.62
C GLU A 275 -29.86 1.28 4.33
N HIS A 276 -29.47 0.00 4.29
CA HIS A 276 -30.21 -1.07 4.97
C HIS A 276 -30.26 -0.90 6.51
N ALA A 277 -29.20 -0.34 7.11
CA ALA A 277 -29.18 0.00 8.54
C ALA A 277 -30.00 1.24 8.87
N GLY A 278 -30.47 1.99 7.88
CA GLY A 278 -31.24 3.20 8.05
C GLY A 278 -30.39 4.44 8.40
N LEU A 279 -29.09 4.45 8.04
CA LEU A 279 -28.28 5.67 8.05
C LEU A 279 -28.86 6.70 7.08
N ALA A 280 -28.80 7.95 7.44
CA ALA A 280 -29.33 9.06 6.64
C ALA A 280 -28.30 10.19 6.51
N VAL A 281 -28.42 10.96 5.42
CA VAL A 281 -27.64 12.19 5.24
C VAL A 281 -27.90 13.16 6.38
N GLY A 282 -26.85 13.71 6.95
CA GLY A 282 -26.90 14.61 8.10
C GLY A 282 -26.80 13.90 9.46
N ASP A 283 -26.76 12.56 9.52
CA ASP A 283 -26.42 11.87 10.76
C ASP A 283 -24.99 12.20 11.16
N VAL A 284 -24.76 12.37 12.47
CA VAL A 284 -23.40 12.42 13.02
C VAL A 284 -23.08 11.06 13.63
N ILE A 285 -22.16 10.32 13.03
CA ILE A 285 -21.68 9.07 13.62
C ILE A 285 -20.70 9.44 14.74
N VAL A 286 -21.06 9.12 15.98
CA VAL A 286 -20.26 9.44 17.18
C VAL A 286 -19.43 8.24 17.64
N LYS A 287 -19.90 7.01 17.37
CA LYS A 287 -19.13 5.78 17.59
C LYS A 287 -19.39 4.76 16.49
N PHE A 288 -18.38 4.00 16.19
CA PHE A 288 -18.44 2.86 15.27
C PHE A 288 -17.82 1.63 15.95
N ASP A 289 -18.61 0.57 16.11
CA ASP A 289 -18.21 -0.69 16.75
C ASP A 289 -17.56 -0.48 18.14
N GLY A 290 -18.12 0.43 18.93
CA GLY A 290 -17.63 0.80 20.26
C GLY A 290 -16.55 1.88 20.30
N GLU A 291 -15.86 2.14 19.19
CA GLU A 291 -14.81 3.15 19.08
C GLU A 291 -15.38 4.55 18.84
N ALA A 292 -14.96 5.52 19.67
CA ALA A 292 -15.36 6.91 19.53
C ALA A 292 -14.67 7.57 18.35
N LEU A 293 -15.42 8.39 17.60
CA LEU A 293 -14.93 9.10 16.43
C LEU A 293 -14.68 10.57 16.73
N HIS A 294 -13.57 11.08 16.19
CA HIS A 294 -13.21 12.49 16.25
C HIS A 294 -12.71 12.94 14.88
N ALA A 295 -13.45 13.80 14.20
CA ALA A 295 -13.00 14.37 12.92
C ALA A 295 -13.42 15.83 12.83
N GLU A 296 -12.54 16.74 13.17
CA GLU A 296 -12.74 18.18 13.02
C GLU A 296 -12.30 18.68 11.63
N LYS A 297 -11.44 17.90 10.93
CA LYS A 297 -10.86 18.23 9.62
C LYS A 297 -10.92 17.01 8.69
N GLU A 298 -10.77 17.26 7.39
CA GLU A 298 -10.73 16.20 6.36
C GLU A 298 -9.68 15.10 6.66
N GLU A 299 -8.54 15.48 7.22
CA GLU A 299 -7.46 14.55 7.59
C GLU A 299 -7.86 13.54 8.67
N ASP A 300 -8.88 13.87 9.48
CA ASP A 300 -9.34 13.01 10.57
C ASP A 300 -10.29 11.91 10.08
N LEU A 301 -10.86 12.04 8.88
CA LEU A 301 -11.81 11.06 8.31
C LEU A 301 -11.18 9.69 8.10
N GLY A 302 -9.86 9.62 7.92
CA GLY A 302 -9.11 8.38 7.78
C GLY A 302 -9.32 7.40 8.95
N GLN A 303 -9.58 7.89 10.17
CA GLN A 303 -9.89 7.03 11.33
C GLN A 303 -11.10 6.13 11.05
N PHE A 304 -12.21 6.71 10.62
CA PHE A 304 -13.42 5.94 10.32
C PHE A 304 -13.22 4.96 9.17
N GLN A 305 -12.57 5.40 8.08
CA GLN A 305 -12.30 4.55 6.93
C GLN A 305 -11.47 3.33 7.32
N ARG A 306 -10.46 3.51 8.16
CA ARG A 306 -9.65 2.40 8.69
C ARG A 306 -10.48 1.46 9.57
N LEU A 307 -11.29 1.98 10.48
CA LEU A 307 -12.14 1.16 11.34
C LEU A 307 -13.08 0.26 10.53
N VAL A 308 -13.70 0.78 9.47
CA VAL A 308 -14.55 0.00 8.57
C VAL A 308 -13.72 -1.04 7.80
N ALA A 309 -12.60 -0.62 7.21
CA ALA A 309 -11.74 -1.51 6.41
C ALA A 309 -11.05 -2.63 7.21
N GLN A 310 -10.86 -2.41 8.52
CA GLN A 310 -10.30 -3.41 9.44
C GLN A 310 -11.29 -4.52 9.80
N ARG A 311 -12.59 -4.33 9.55
CA ARG A 311 -13.60 -5.35 9.76
C ARG A 311 -13.79 -6.16 8.48
N SER A 312 -14.06 -7.46 8.63
CA SER A 312 -14.35 -8.33 7.49
C SER A 312 -15.76 -8.06 6.95
N ALA A 313 -15.97 -8.38 5.68
CA ALA A 313 -17.33 -8.46 5.12
C ALA A 313 -18.15 -9.49 5.90
N GLY A 314 -19.43 -9.22 6.13
CA GLY A 314 -20.35 -10.01 6.95
C GLY A 314 -20.23 -9.76 8.45
N HIS A 315 -19.31 -8.86 8.90
CA HIS A 315 -19.23 -8.48 10.30
C HIS A 315 -20.35 -7.50 10.65
N ASP A 316 -21.09 -7.80 11.72
CA ASP A 316 -22.14 -6.92 12.24
C ASP A 316 -21.54 -5.87 13.16
N VAL A 317 -21.79 -4.59 12.86
CA VAL A 317 -21.28 -3.45 13.61
C VAL A 317 -22.41 -2.64 14.22
N ALA A 318 -22.17 -2.12 15.42
CA ALA A 318 -23.04 -1.12 16.06
C ALA A 318 -22.55 0.29 15.70
N ILE A 319 -23.47 1.15 15.26
CA ILE A 319 -23.18 2.53 14.84
C ILE A 319 -24.03 3.46 15.71
N GLU A 320 -23.37 4.19 16.62
CA GLU A 320 -24.05 5.23 17.39
C GLU A 320 -24.08 6.52 16.59
N VAL A 321 -25.28 7.02 16.34
CA VAL A 321 -25.49 8.27 15.60
C VAL A 321 -26.26 9.28 16.42
N LEU A 322 -26.00 10.56 16.16
CA LEU A 322 -26.84 11.68 16.58
C LEU A 322 -27.63 12.15 15.37
N ARG A 323 -28.97 12.07 15.45
CA ARG A 323 -29.91 12.52 14.42
C ARG A 323 -30.91 13.48 15.05
N SER A 324 -30.93 14.76 14.65
CA SER A 324 -31.81 15.82 15.21
C SER A 324 -31.73 15.86 16.74
N SER A 325 -30.52 15.87 17.29
CA SER A 325 -30.22 15.88 18.74
C SER A 325 -30.65 14.62 19.51
N GLU A 326 -31.11 13.58 18.82
CA GLU A 326 -31.47 12.29 19.42
C GLU A 326 -30.37 11.26 19.14
N ARG A 327 -29.90 10.55 20.17
CA ARG A 327 -28.95 9.45 20.01
C ARG A 327 -29.68 8.16 19.60
N LYS A 328 -29.20 7.52 18.57
CA LYS A 328 -29.69 6.23 18.06
C LYS A 328 -28.55 5.26 17.87
N THR A 329 -28.81 3.98 18.10
CA THR A 329 -27.89 2.91 17.72
C THR A 329 -28.49 2.16 16.54
N LEU A 330 -27.74 2.11 15.44
CA LEU A 330 -28.07 1.38 14.24
C LEU A 330 -27.15 0.17 14.15
N HIS A 331 -27.60 -0.89 13.48
CA HIS A 331 -26.82 -2.10 13.24
C HIS A 331 -26.68 -2.31 11.75
N ALA A 332 -25.45 -2.55 11.29
CA ALA A 332 -25.15 -2.82 9.89
C ALA A 332 -24.29 -4.09 9.76
N SER A 333 -24.63 -4.94 8.81
CA SER A 333 -23.75 -6.03 8.39
C SER A 333 -22.89 -5.53 7.22
N LEU A 334 -21.57 -5.45 7.43
CA LEU A 334 -20.66 -4.88 6.43
C LEU A 334 -20.64 -5.74 5.16
N ALA A 335 -20.71 -5.13 3.99
CA ALA A 335 -20.49 -5.80 2.71
C ALA A 335 -19.00 -5.91 2.37
N THR A 336 -18.66 -6.66 1.34
CA THR A 336 -17.32 -6.60 0.74
C THR A 336 -17.17 -5.25 0.04
N GLN A 337 -16.05 -4.58 0.27
CA GLN A 337 -15.75 -3.32 -0.41
C GLN A 337 -15.79 -3.51 -1.93
N PRO A 338 -16.63 -2.77 -2.67
CA PRO A 338 -16.59 -2.81 -4.12
C PRO A 338 -15.25 -2.27 -4.62
N LYS A 339 -14.80 -2.79 -5.75
CA LYS A 339 -13.57 -2.33 -6.39
C LYS A 339 -13.81 -0.95 -6.99
N PHE A 340 -13.09 0.06 -6.49
CA PHE A 340 -13.21 1.45 -6.98
C PHE A 340 -12.19 1.78 -8.07
N VAL A 341 -11.00 1.17 -8.00
CA VAL A 341 -9.95 1.36 -9.00
C VAL A 341 -9.98 0.12 -9.90
N PRO A 342 -10.26 0.29 -11.20
CA PRO A 342 -10.25 -0.83 -12.13
C PRO A 342 -8.83 -1.36 -12.31
N ASP A 343 -8.69 -2.66 -12.51
CA ASP A 343 -7.46 -3.21 -13.07
C ASP A 343 -7.38 -2.86 -14.54
N GLU A 344 -6.16 -2.59 -15.01
CA GLU A 344 -5.88 -2.27 -16.39
C GLU A 344 -5.07 -3.38 -17.06
N GLN A 345 -5.22 -3.48 -18.38
CA GLN A 345 -4.42 -4.35 -19.25
C GLN A 345 -3.96 -3.55 -20.47
N GLU A 346 -2.67 -3.29 -20.55
CA GLU A 346 -2.02 -2.77 -21.75
C GLU A 346 -1.93 -3.89 -22.82
N THR A 347 -2.13 -3.54 -24.09
CA THR A 347 -2.01 -4.49 -25.20
C THR A 347 -0.85 -4.11 -26.12
N PRO A 348 -0.25 -5.09 -26.83
CA PRO A 348 0.80 -4.79 -27.81
C PRO A 348 0.29 -4.03 -29.05
N HIS A 349 -1.03 -3.88 -29.18
CA HIS A 349 -1.70 -3.24 -30.33
C HIS A 349 -2.00 -1.75 -30.09
N GLY A 350 -1.44 -1.16 -29.00
CA GLY A 350 -1.51 0.27 -28.71
C GLY A 350 -2.84 0.71 -28.09
N PHE A 351 -3.52 -0.15 -27.34
CA PHE A 351 -4.65 0.25 -26.51
C PHE A 351 -4.58 -0.40 -25.14
N THR A 352 -5.17 0.27 -24.15
CA THR A 352 -5.32 -0.21 -22.77
C THR A 352 -6.79 -0.38 -22.48
N VAL A 353 -7.13 -1.48 -21.82
CA VAL A 353 -8.49 -1.73 -21.32
C VAL A 353 -8.48 -1.76 -19.79
N GLU A 354 -9.61 -1.39 -19.21
CA GLU A 354 -9.84 -1.45 -17.78
C GLU A 354 -11.08 -2.31 -17.45
N GLU A 355 -11.07 -2.88 -16.25
CA GLU A 355 -12.22 -3.61 -15.70
C GLU A 355 -13.41 -2.66 -15.50
N VAL A 356 -14.63 -3.12 -15.80
CA VAL A 356 -15.84 -2.37 -15.53
C VAL A 356 -16.21 -2.49 -14.05
N THR A 357 -15.81 -1.50 -13.26
CA THR A 357 -16.21 -1.39 -11.85
C THR A 357 -17.60 -0.78 -11.72
N GLU A 358 -18.21 -0.89 -10.51
CA GLU A 358 -19.49 -0.22 -10.22
C GLU A 358 -19.43 1.30 -10.46
N SER A 359 -18.31 1.92 -10.09
CA SER A 359 -18.09 3.37 -10.30
C SER A 359 -17.97 3.70 -11.79
N THR A 360 -17.24 2.89 -12.56
CA THR A 360 -17.07 3.06 -14.01
C THR A 360 -18.42 2.88 -14.72
N PHE A 361 -19.14 1.81 -14.38
CA PHE A 361 -20.45 1.51 -14.96
C PHE A 361 -21.43 2.67 -14.79
N ARG A 362 -21.59 3.18 -13.57
CA ARG A 362 -22.51 4.30 -13.28
C ARG A 362 -22.01 5.64 -13.81
N GLY A 363 -20.71 5.91 -13.62
CA GLY A 363 -20.10 7.19 -14.00
C GLY A 363 -20.10 7.44 -15.50
N GLN A 364 -19.86 6.39 -16.30
CA GLN A 364 -19.84 6.46 -17.77
C GLN A 364 -21.17 6.04 -18.43
N ARG A 365 -22.18 5.64 -17.63
CA ARG A 365 -23.49 5.20 -18.12
C ARG A 365 -23.39 4.10 -19.17
N LEU A 366 -22.55 3.08 -18.88
CA LEU A 366 -22.32 1.99 -19.82
C LEU A 366 -23.63 1.19 -20.05
N PRO A 367 -23.84 0.63 -21.26
CA PRO A 367 -25.07 -0.10 -21.59
C PRO A 367 -25.20 -1.42 -20.83
N GLN A 368 -24.08 -2.03 -20.43
CA GLN A 368 -24.01 -3.26 -19.66
C GLN A 368 -22.74 -3.32 -18.82
N ARG A 369 -22.69 -4.26 -17.85
CA ARG A 369 -21.50 -4.46 -16.97
C ARG A 369 -20.49 -5.43 -17.56
N ASP A 370 -20.97 -6.40 -18.35
CA ASP A 370 -20.12 -7.41 -18.96
C ASP A 370 -19.29 -6.79 -20.08
N GLY A 371 -17.98 -6.92 -20.00
CA GLY A 371 -17.03 -6.35 -20.93
C GLY A 371 -15.80 -5.74 -20.26
N VAL A 372 -14.89 -5.23 -21.08
CA VAL A 372 -13.74 -4.39 -20.64
C VAL A 372 -13.79 -3.06 -21.36
N LEU A 373 -13.52 -1.98 -20.63
CA LEU A 373 -13.62 -0.62 -21.14
C LEU A 373 -12.27 -0.15 -21.69
N VAL A 374 -12.24 0.41 -22.89
CA VAL A 374 -11.05 1.01 -23.47
C VAL A 374 -10.75 2.32 -22.72
N SER A 375 -9.68 2.33 -21.92
CA SER A 375 -9.24 3.49 -21.13
C SER A 375 -8.28 4.40 -21.90
N TYR A 376 -7.52 3.84 -22.86
CA TYR A 376 -6.54 4.57 -23.66
C TYR A 376 -6.37 3.93 -25.06
N VAL A 377 -6.14 4.78 -26.06
CA VAL A 377 -5.73 4.35 -27.43
C VAL A 377 -4.55 5.22 -27.84
N GLU A 378 -3.44 4.60 -28.21
CA GLU A 378 -2.24 5.27 -28.70
C GLU A 378 -2.45 5.78 -30.14
N SER A 379 -2.23 7.07 -30.35
CA SER A 379 -2.42 7.67 -31.68
C SER A 379 -1.47 7.07 -32.71
N GLY A 380 -2.01 6.67 -33.86
CA GLY A 380 -1.28 5.99 -34.93
C GLY A 380 -0.97 4.53 -34.64
N SER A 381 -1.52 3.93 -33.61
CA SER A 381 -1.45 2.50 -33.32
C SER A 381 -2.36 1.67 -34.25
N GLU A 382 -2.21 0.35 -34.20
CA GLU A 382 -3.08 -0.58 -34.92
C GLU A 382 -4.55 -0.46 -34.49
N ALA A 383 -4.79 -0.20 -33.20
CA ALA A 383 -6.12 0.02 -32.65
C ALA A 383 -6.72 1.36 -33.14
N ASP A 384 -5.92 2.42 -33.18
CA ASP A 384 -6.35 3.73 -33.69
C ASP A 384 -6.69 3.66 -35.19
N GLU A 385 -5.85 2.98 -35.99
CA GLU A 385 -6.11 2.73 -37.41
C GLU A 385 -7.38 1.91 -37.66
N ALA A 386 -7.71 0.99 -36.73
CA ALA A 386 -8.96 0.22 -36.77
C ALA A 386 -10.18 1.04 -36.33
N GLY A 387 -10.01 2.26 -35.85
CA GLY A 387 -11.07 3.14 -35.38
C GLY A 387 -11.56 2.87 -33.97
N MET A 388 -10.71 2.26 -33.12
CA MET A 388 -10.99 2.11 -31.68
C MET A 388 -10.89 3.47 -31.00
N GLU A 389 -11.78 3.73 -30.05
CA GLU A 389 -11.79 4.98 -29.29
C GLU A 389 -11.86 4.69 -27.79
N ARG A 390 -11.35 5.64 -27.01
CA ARG A 390 -11.55 5.62 -25.54
C ARG A 390 -13.04 5.62 -25.23
N GLY A 391 -13.47 4.75 -24.32
CA GLY A 391 -14.87 4.59 -23.94
C GLY A 391 -15.59 3.47 -24.70
N ASP A 392 -14.95 2.81 -25.65
CA ASP A 392 -15.47 1.60 -26.27
C ASP A 392 -15.52 0.48 -25.23
N LEU A 393 -16.64 -0.21 -25.09
CA LEU A 393 -16.80 -1.38 -24.23
C LEU A 393 -16.62 -2.65 -25.08
N ILE A 394 -15.50 -3.34 -24.93
CA ILE A 394 -15.21 -4.59 -25.64
C ILE A 394 -16.00 -5.73 -24.99
N VAL A 395 -16.82 -6.40 -25.77
CA VAL A 395 -17.70 -7.50 -25.32
C VAL A 395 -17.39 -8.84 -26.00
N GLU A 396 -16.57 -8.81 -27.05
CA GLU A 396 -16.14 -10.03 -27.75
C GLU A 396 -14.82 -9.80 -28.47
N LEU A 397 -13.94 -10.80 -28.42
CA LEU A 397 -12.67 -10.85 -29.13
C LEU A 397 -12.66 -12.10 -30.01
N GLU A 398 -12.60 -11.94 -31.33
CA GLU A 398 -12.88 -13.00 -32.32
C GLU A 398 -14.26 -13.63 -32.06
N LYS A 399 -14.29 -14.81 -31.50
CA LYS A 399 -15.52 -15.56 -31.13
C LYS A 399 -15.63 -15.78 -29.63
N SER A 400 -14.71 -15.23 -28.87
CA SER A 400 -14.66 -15.39 -27.42
C SER A 400 -15.44 -14.25 -26.78
N HIS A 401 -16.47 -14.60 -26.01
CA HIS A 401 -17.19 -13.63 -25.19
C HIS A 401 -16.26 -13.09 -24.11
N VAL A 402 -16.27 -11.77 -23.91
CA VAL A 402 -15.50 -11.05 -22.91
C VAL A 402 -16.48 -10.45 -21.91
N ALA A 403 -16.57 -11.03 -20.73
CA ALA A 403 -17.34 -10.50 -19.61
C ALA A 403 -16.44 -9.80 -18.59
N THR A 404 -15.22 -10.28 -18.42
CA THR A 404 -14.26 -9.83 -17.43
C THR A 404 -12.89 -9.50 -18.04
N LEU A 405 -12.02 -8.84 -17.28
CA LEU A 405 -10.64 -8.57 -17.70
C LEU A 405 -9.83 -9.88 -17.89
N ASP A 406 -10.13 -10.92 -17.09
CA ASP A 406 -9.46 -12.21 -17.22
C ASP A 406 -9.90 -12.97 -18.49
N ASP A 407 -11.18 -12.85 -18.88
CA ASP A 407 -11.66 -13.36 -20.18
C ASP A 407 -10.93 -12.66 -21.32
N PHE A 408 -10.79 -11.34 -21.23
CA PHE A 408 -10.05 -10.55 -22.22
C PHE A 408 -8.58 -10.98 -22.31
N ARG A 409 -7.89 -11.13 -21.18
CA ARG A 409 -6.48 -11.60 -21.13
C ARG A 409 -6.34 -12.98 -21.77
N SER A 410 -7.25 -13.90 -21.44
CA SER A 410 -7.25 -15.26 -21.96
C SER A 410 -7.48 -15.28 -23.47
N ALA A 411 -8.46 -14.51 -23.95
CA ALA A 411 -8.76 -14.38 -25.36
C ALA A 411 -7.61 -13.72 -26.14
N LEU A 412 -7.03 -12.64 -25.61
CA LEU A 412 -5.90 -11.94 -26.23
C LEU A 412 -4.67 -12.85 -26.36
N ASN A 413 -4.33 -13.60 -25.31
CA ASN A 413 -3.19 -14.54 -25.31
C ASN A 413 -3.39 -15.73 -26.28
N ALA A 414 -4.63 -16.06 -26.62
CA ALA A 414 -4.94 -17.13 -27.57
C ALA A 414 -4.84 -16.68 -29.05
N LEU A 415 -4.71 -15.37 -29.30
CA LEU A 415 -4.64 -14.84 -30.67
C LEU A 415 -3.30 -15.16 -31.31
N PRO A 416 -3.28 -15.50 -32.61
CA PRO A 416 -2.05 -15.59 -33.38
C PRO A 416 -1.39 -14.21 -33.53
N ALA A 417 -0.11 -14.08 -33.16
CA ALA A 417 0.61 -12.81 -33.08
C ALA A 417 0.65 -11.96 -34.38
N GLU A 418 0.50 -12.60 -35.56
CA GLU A 418 0.68 -11.94 -36.86
C GLU A 418 -0.61 -11.92 -37.72
N LYS A 419 -1.76 -12.29 -37.15
CA LYS A 419 -3.02 -12.31 -37.92
C LYS A 419 -3.96 -11.21 -37.45
N PRO A 420 -4.70 -10.58 -38.39
CA PRO A 420 -5.78 -9.70 -38.01
C PRO A 420 -6.80 -10.42 -37.15
N PHE A 421 -7.38 -9.70 -36.18
CA PHE A 421 -8.43 -10.21 -35.32
C PHE A 421 -9.57 -9.19 -35.16
N LEU A 422 -10.77 -9.71 -34.93
CA LEU A 422 -11.99 -8.93 -34.83
C LEU A 422 -12.33 -8.63 -33.37
N VAL A 423 -12.57 -7.35 -33.08
CA VAL A 423 -13.10 -6.87 -31.80
C VAL A 423 -14.53 -6.40 -32.00
N ARG A 424 -15.47 -6.91 -31.19
CA ARG A 424 -16.82 -6.35 -31.10
C ARG A 424 -16.90 -5.49 -29.84
N ALA A 425 -17.15 -4.21 -30.05
CA ALA A 425 -17.26 -3.22 -28.98
C ALA A 425 -18.61 -2.49 -29.03
N LEU A 426 -19.04 -1.98 -27.89
CA LEU A 426 -20.19 -1.08 -27.76
C LEU A 426 -19.69 0.34 -27.56
N ARG A 427 -20.16 1.28 -28.38
CA ARG A 427 -19.90 2.72 -28.25
C ARG A 427 -21.23 3.42 -27.98
N GLY A 428 -21.53 3.67 -26.71
CA GLY A 428 -22.89 3.99 -26.30
C GLY A 428 -23.85 2.83 -26.63
N ASP A 429 -24.91 3.11 -27.38
CA ASP A 429 -25.88 2.10 -27.82
C ASP A 429 -25.52 1.41 -29.15
N ASP A 430 -24.43 1.86 -29.81
CA ASP A 430 -24.02 1.34 -31.12
C ASP A 430 -23.03 0.18 -30.99
N THR A 431 -23.24 -0.88 -31.78
CA THR A 431 -22.25 -1.96 -31.92
C THR A 431 -21.21 -1.59 -32.98
N ARG A 432 -19.94 -1.77 -32.68
CA ARG A 432 -18.79 -1.58 -33.59
C ARG A 432 -18.05 -2.91 -33.79
N PHE A 433 -17.67 -3.16 -35.03
CA PHE A 433 -16.80 -4.27 -35.39
C PHE A 433 -15.48 -3.68 -35.90
N LEU A 434 -14.41 -3.89 -35.13
CA LEU A 434 -13.10 -3.30 -35.37
C LEU A 434 -12.12 -4.41 -35.75
N LEU A 435 -11.54 -4.35 -36.94
CA LEU A 435 -10.52 -5.29 -37.40
C LEU A 435 -9.15 -4.75 -37.10
N ILE A 436 -8.47 -5.29 -36.09
CA ILE A 436 -7.12 -4.92 -35.72
C ILE A 436 -6.15 -5.77 -36.51
N ALA A 437 -5.28 -5.12 -37.31
CA ALA A 437 -4.31 -5.76 -38.17
C ALA A 437 -2.88 -5.53 -37.60
N PRO A 438 -2.23 -6.56 -37.01
CA PRO A 438 -0.88 -6.43 -36.52
C PRO A 438 0.08 -6.00 -37.63
N ARG A 439 0.91 -4.99 -37.37
CA ARG A 439 1.96 -4.57 -38.31
C ARG A 439 3.04 -5.64 -38.37
N ALA A 440 3.39 -6.07 -39.57
CA ALA A 440 4.52 -6.97 -39.76
C ALA A 440 5.77 -6.33 -39.17
N VAL A 441 6.36 -7.00 -38.16
CA VAL A 441 7.66 -6.55 -37.58
C VAL A 441 8.68 -6.62 -38.69
N THR A 442 8.98 -5.52 -39.35
CA THR A 442 10.13 -5.40 -40.25
C THR A 442 11.37 -5.50 -39.38
N ARG A 443 11.89 -6.72 -39.22
CA ARG A 443 13.25 -6.90 -38.71
C ARG A 443 14.18 -6.08 -39.60
N SER A 444 14.71 -4.98 -39.07
CA SER A 444 15.80 -4.26 -39.67
C SER A 444 16.97 -5.27 -39.78
N VAL A 445 17.16 -5.81 -40.97
CA VAL A 445 18.36 -6.56 -41.27
C VAL A 445 19.50 -5.54 -41.20
N ASP A 446 20.31 -5.64 -40.15
CA ASP A 446 21.55 -4.90 -40.02
C ASP A 446 22.34 -5.07 -41.32
N LYS A 447 22.45 -3.98 -42.09
CA LYS A 447 23.35 -3.94 -43.22
C LYS A 447 24.78 -4.12 -42.69
N PRO A 448 25.54 -5.11 -43.16
CA PRO A 448 26.93 -5.21 -42.74
C PRO A 448 27.69 -3.94 -43.13
N ALA A 449 28.42 -3.40 -42.15
CA ALA A 449 29.29 -2.24 -42.37
C ALA A 449 30.25 -2.45 -43.54
N PRO A 450 30.49 -1.44 -44.41
CA PRO A 450 31.43 -1.58 -45.50
C PRO A 450 32.84 -1.78 -44.96
N SER A 451 33.48 -2.86 -45.39
CA SER A 451 34.87 -3.15 -45.10
C SER A 451 35.77 -2.03 -45.64
N THR A 452 36.38 -1.25 -44.76
CA THR A 452 37.48 -0.35 -45.13
C THR A 452 38.71 -1.19 -45.44
N SER A 453 39.00 -1.40 -46.73
CA SER A 453 40.30 -1.88 -47.17
C SER A 453 41.31 -0.74 -47.09
N SER A 454 42.36 -1.00 -46.34
CA SER A 454 43.58 -0.21 -46.23
C SER A 454 44.23 0.05 -47.61
N ARG A 455 44.64 1.25 -47.82
CA ARG A 455 45.90 1.65 -48.49
C ARG A 455 46.55 2.79 -47.73
#